data_7e1cb79f6786c444ca00002708d12c7f
#
_entry.id   7e1cb79f6786c444ca00002708d12c7f
#
_cell.length_a   1.000
_cell.length_b   1.000
_cell.length_c   1.000
_cell.angle_alpha   90.00
_cell.angle_beta   90.00
_cell.angle_gamma   90.00
#
_symmetry.space_group_name_H-M   'P 1'
#
loop_
_entity.id
_entity.type
_entity.pdbx_description
1 polymer ?
#
loop_
_entity_poly.entity_id
_entity_poly.type
_entity_poly.pdbx_seq_one_letter_code
_entity_poly.pdbx_strand_id
1 'polypeptide(L)'
;MLRIANCSGFYGDRLSAAREMVEGGPIDVLTGDWLAELTMLILAGNRLKGRPGYAPTFLRQLEQVLGTCLERGIKVVSNAGGLDPAGCAGAVAELAGRLGLPVKVAHVTGDDLSGHDLDGAPNLDTGERLPAAPLTANAYLGGRPIAAALSAGADVVVTGRVTDAALVTGPGIWRYGWRPGDHDALAGSVVAGHVIECGCQATGGNYAFFGEVPDLAHCGFPLVELESDGSSVITKHPGTGGLVSVGTVTAQLLYEIASPRYPGPDVVARFDTIRLEQQGPDRVRISGVRGEAPPDTLKVAVNYVGGYRNTMTMVLTGLEIEAKARLAQEAIWSRVPRESFDRVDVELTPLGATAPQPDAAPLTGTALLRVTVMDADRKKAGRAFSSAVVETGLASYPGFYGLTPPGDASPYGVYWPTLVPAETVRARVWLDGRELDGPEPAGTEPARLEPGEREPGGLEPGRRTHGEREPGGLEPGDGTHGDRAARTALGTIMGARSGDKGGNANLGVWVRTAEQFAWLSGHLTVERLRELLPATAGLEIDRFDLPNLHALNFVVHGLLGRGVAASPRLDAQAKALGEELRARHADIPRSLL
;
A
#
# COMPACT_ATOMS: atom_id res chain seq x y z
N MET A 1 11.78 6.02 25.93
CA MET A 1 11.95 5.36 24.62
C MET A 1 11.26 4.02 24.65
N LEU A 2 10.48 3.69 23.63
CA LEU A 2 9.78 2.41 23.44
C LEU A 2 10.30 1.77 22.15
N ARG A 3 10.81 0.54 22.22
CA ARG A 3 11.33 -0.20 21.06
C ARG A 3 10.28 -1.12 20.50
N ILE A 4 9.80 -0.85 19.29
CA ILE A 4 8.78 -1.62 18.58
C ILE A 4 9.42 -2.22 17.33
N ALA A 5 9.49 -3.55 17.26
CA ALA A 5 10.06 -4.28 16.15
C ALA A 5 8.94 -4.83 15.25
N ASN A 6 9.12 -4.74 13.93
CA ASN A 6 8.21 -5.37 12.98
C ASN A 6 8.75 -6.74 12.56
N CYS A 7 7.87 -7.74 12.38
CA CYS A 7 8.25 -9.08 11.92
C CYS A 7 7.44 -9.59 10.72
N SER A 8 6.57 -8.75 10.17
CA SER A 8 5.81 -9.05 8.97
C SER A 8 5.30 -7.77 8.32
N GLY A 9 5.42 -7.64 7.01
CA GLY A 9 4.85 -6.56 6.22
C GLY A 9 3.74 -7.04 5.27
N PHE A 10 3.46 -8.35 5.24
CA PHE A 10 2.36 -8.91 4.46
C PHE A 10 2.12 -10.39 4.81
N TYR A 11 0.98 -10.94 4.35
CA TYR A 11 0.51 -12.31 4.62
C TYR A 11 1.55 -13.42 4.34
N GLY A 12 2.45 -13.23 3.39
CA GLY A 12 3.42 -14.23 2.91
C GLY A 12 4.85 -14.02 3.37
N ASP A 13 5.09 -13.24 4.41
CA ASP A 13 6.45 -12.93 4.87
C ASP A 13 7.15 -14.13 5.52
N ARG A 14 8.49 -14.06 5.66
CA ARG A 14 9.29 -15.20 6.11
C ARG A 14 9.01 -15.58 7.56
N LEU A 15 8.91 -16.90 7.81
CA LEU A 15 8.53 -17.42 9.13
C LEU A 15 9.59 -17.22 10.22
N SER A 16 10.85 -16.99 9.85
CA SER A 16 11.94 -16.72 10.79
C SER A 16 11.94 -15.31 11.36
N ALA A 17 11.18 -14.38 10.74
CA ALA A 17 11.26 -12.96 11.06
C ALA A 17 10.97 -12.63 12.54
N ALA A 18 9.96 -13.24 13.14
CA ALA A 18 9.66 -13.02 14.55
C ALA A 18 10.84 -13.41 15.46
N ARG A 19 11.48 -14.57 15.17
CA ARG A 19 12.65 -15.03 15.93
C ARG A 19 13.86 -14.11 15.71
N GLU A 20 14.10 -13.67 14.48
CA GLU A 20 15.16 -12.72 14.17
C GLU A 20 15.02 -11.44 14.99
N MET A 21 13.80 -10.92 15.13
CA MET A 21 13.55 -9.69 15.88
C MET A 21 13.60 -9.88 17.40
N VAL A 22 13.08 -10.99 17.92
CA VAL A 22 13.10 -11.27 19.37
C VAL A 22 14.51 -11.61 19.86
N GLU A 23 15.30 -12.35 19.09
CA GLU A 23 16.66 -12.79 19.46
C GLU A 23 17.74 -11.77 19.08
N GLY A 24 17.52 -10.93 18.07
CA GLY A 24 18.51 -10.01 17.49
C GLY A 24 18.91 -8.85 18.42
N GLY A 25 18.10 -8.53 19.43
CA GLY A 25 18.38 -7.46 20.38
C GLY A 25 17.19 -7.13 21.29
N PRO A 26 17.33 -6.14 22.18
CA PRO A 26 16.26 -5.75 23.09
C PRO A 26 15.15 -5.03 22.34
N ILE A 27 13.91 -5.50 22.55
CA ILE A 27 12.66 -4.90 22.08
C ILE A 27 11.61 -4.94 23.19
N ASP A 28 10.66 -4.01 23.19
CA ASP A 28 9.57 -3.96 24.14
C ASP A 28 8.28 -4.53 23.56
N VAL A 29 8.09 -4.35 22.22
CA VAL A 29 6.92 -4.79 21.48
C VAL A 29 7.35 -5.43 20.16
N LEU A 30 6.77 -6.58 19.86
CA LEU A 30 6.84 -7.23 18.55
C LEU A 30 5.55 -6.97 17.80
N THR A 31 5.62 -6.31 16.64
CA THR A 31 4.46 -6.11 15.77
C THR A 31 4.60 -6.89 14.47
N GLY A 32 3.49 -7.05 13.77
CA GLY A 32 3.49 -7.56 12.41
C GLY A 32 2.19 -7.20 11.72
N ASP A 33 2.31 -6.76 10.48
CA ASP A 33 1.20 -6.50 9.59
C ASP A 33 1.00 -7.66 8.62
N TRP A 34 -0.18 -8.28 8.68
CA TRP A 34 -0.60 -9.38 7.79
C TRP A 34 -1.68 -8.97 6.81
N LEU A 35 -2.22 -7.75 6.93
CA LEU A 35 -3.43 -7.37 6.23
C LEU A 35 -3.18 -6.29 5.17
N ALA A 36 -3.71 -6.56 3.99
CA ALA A 36 -3.95 -5.59 2.93
C ALA A 36 -5.35 -5.84 2.39
N GLU A 37 -5.84 -4.99 1.49
CA GLU A 37 -7.14 -5.17 0.84
C GLU A 37 -7.24 -6.54 0.17
N LEU A 38 -6.18 -6.97 -0.51
CA LEU A 38 -6.10 -8.28 -1.15
C LEU A 38 -6.12 -9.42 -0.13
N THR A 39 -5.48 -9.26 1.03
CA THR A 39 -5.45 -10.28 2.07
C THR A 39 -6.85 -10.52 2.65
N MET A 40 -7.63 -9.47 2.88
CA MET A 40 -9.01 -9.60 3.34
C MET A 40 -9.85 -10.44 2.36
N LEU A 41 -9.67 -10.26 1.06
CA LEU A 41 -10.31 -11.06 0.03
C LEU A 41 -9.84 -12.54 0.06
N ILE A 42 -8.54 -12.78 0.28
CA ILE A 42 -7.98 -14.14 0.45
C ILE A 42 -8.61 -14.84 1.66
N LEU A 43 -8.69 -14.14 2.79
CA LEU A 43 -9.28 -14.66 4.03
C LEU A 43 -10.78 -14.97 3.86
N ALA A 44 -11.52 -14.12 3.14
CA ALA A 44 -12.91 -14.39 2.78
C ALA A 44 -13.03 -15.67 1.94
N GLY A 45 -12.17 -15.84 0.91
CA GLY A 45 -12.10 -17.06 0.12
C GLY A 45 -11.73 -18.29 0.95
N ASN A 46 -10.92 -18.15 2.00
CA ASN A 46 -10.61 -19.22 2.95
C ASN A 46 -11.84 -19.62 3.77
N ARG A 47 -12.58 -18.63 4.32
CA ARG A 47 -13.83 -18.88 5.06
C ARG A 47 -14.86 -19.65 4.23
N LEU A 48 -15.03 -19.28 2.96
CA LEU A 48 -15.92 -20.01 2.03
C LEU A 48 -15.52 -21.47 1.80
N LYS A 49 -14.24 -21.82 2.05
CA LYS A 49 -13.69 -23.19 1.97
C LYS A 49 -13.61 -23.88 3.34
N GLY A 50 -14.24 -23.32 4.38
CA GLY A 50 -14.19 -23.85 5.75
C GLY A 50 -12.82 -23.74 6.42
N ARG A 51 -11.97 -22.83 5.96
CA ARG A 51 -10.65 -22.53 6.54
C ARG A 51 -10.73 -21.30 7.45
N PRO A 52 -9.74 -21.07 8.35
CA PRO A 52 -9.70 -19.90 9.21
C PRO A 52 -9.80 -18.57 8.45
N GLY A 53 -10.52 -17.61 9.03
CA GLY A 53 -10.60 -16.22 8.56
C GLY A 53 -9.46 -15.32 9.04
N TYR A 54 -8.43 -15.87 9.66
CA TYR A 54 -7.24 -15.19 10.16
C TYR A 54 -5.96 -15.71 9.47
N ALA A 55 -4.82 -15.03 9.68
CA ALA A 55 -3.53 -15.39 9.07
C ALA A 55 -2.84 -16.53 9.86
N PRO A 56 -2.81 -17.79 9.37
CA PRO A 56 -2.21 -18.90 10.09
C PRO A 56 -0.68 -18.81 10.17
N THR A 57 -0.05 -18.02 9.32
CA THR A 57 1.41 -17.76 9.35
C THR A 57 1.83 -17.05 10.63
N PHE A 58 0.97 -16.19 11.19
CA PHE A 58 1.19 -15.56 12.50
C PHE A 58 1.40 -16.59 13.61
N LEU A 59 0.54 -17.62 13.71
CA LEU A 59 0.67 -18.66 14.73
C LEU A 59 1.99 -19.43 14.60
N ARG A 60 2.43 -19.68 13.35
CA ARG A 60 3.71 -20.37 13.06
C ARG A 60 4.93 -19.53 13.44
N GLN A 61 4.84 -18.22 13.31
CA GLN A 61 5.87 -17.31 13.82
C GLN A 61 5.84 -17.24 15.35
N LEU A 62 4.65 -17.07 15.93
CA LEU A 62 4.45 -16.93 17.37
C LEU A 62 4.91 -18.18 18.16
N GLU A 63 4.68 -19.38 17.62
CA GLU A 63 5.14 -20.65 18.22
C GLU A 63 6.66 -20.67 18.47
N GLN A 64 7.44 -19.99 17.64
CA GLN A 64 8.90 -19.92 17.78
C GLN A 64 9.38 -18.98 18.90
N VAL A 65 8.56 -17.99 19.29
CA VAL A 65 9.02 -16.87 20.12
C VAL A 65 8.17 -16.60 21.35
N LEU A 66 6.97 -17.19 21.47
CA LEU A 66 6.03 -16.86 22.54
C LEU A 66 6.64 -17.01 23.93
N GLY A 67 7.37 -18.11 24.17
CA GLY A 67 8.06 -18.33 25.46
C GLY A 67 9.07 -17.23 25.77
N THR A 68 9.90 -16.88 24.79
CA THR A 68 10.90 -15.80 24.95
C THR A 68 10.24 -14.44 25.14
N CYS A 69 9.14 -14.16 24.44
CA CYS A 69 8.39 -12.92 24.62
C CYS A 69 7.85 -12.79 26.05
N LEU A 70 7.24 -13.85 26.59
CA LEU A 70 6.73 -13.85 27.96
C LEU A 70 7.84 -13.71 29.00
N GLU A 71 8.96 -14.45 28.81
CA GLU A 71 10.12 -14.40 29.70
C GLU A 71 10.74 -12.99 29.76
N ARG A 72 10.81 -12.30 28.61
CA ARG A 72 11.41 -10.96 28.52
C ARG A 72 10.39 -9.83 28.68
N GLY A 73 9.11 -10.13 28.87
CA GLY A 73 8.05 -9.13 28.98
C GLY A 73 7.74 -8.39 27.67
N ILE A 74 8.10 -8.98 26.52
CA ILE A 74 7.84 -8.42 25.18
C ILE A 74 6.35 -8.60 24.86
N LYS A 75 5.65 -7.50 24.54
CA LYS A 75 4.26 -7.55 24.11
C LYS A 75 4.19 -7.87 22.62
N VAL A 76 3.17 -8.65 22.22
CA VAL A 76 2.93 -8.98 20.80
C VAL A 76 1.65 -8.30 20.35
N VAL A 77 1.70 -7.53 19.27
CA VAL A 77 0.56 -6.79 18.71
C VAL A 77 0.47 -7.07 17.20
N SER A 78 -0.68 -7.57 16.74
CA SER A 78 -0.83 -7.98 15.35
C SER A 78 -2.25 -7.82 14.85
N ASN A 79 -2.41 -7.47 13.57
CA ASN A 79 -3.68 -7.48 12.85
C ASN A 79 -3.98 -8.84 12.17
N ALA A 80 -3.22 -9.88 12.48
CA ALA A 80 -3.38 -11.22 11.91
C ALA A 80 -4.76 -11.86 12.10
N GLY A 81 -5.58 -11.31 12.99
CA GLY A 81 -6.96 -11.75 13.22
C GLY A 81 -7.87 -11.62 12.00
N GLY A 82 -7.59 -10.64 11.11
CA GLY A 82 -8.28 -10.51 9.83
C GLY A 82 -9.80 -10.46 9.98
N LEU A 83 -10.49 -11.46 9.41
CA LEU A 83 -11.95 -11.59 9.49
C LEU A 83 -12.43 -12.35 10.74
N ASP A 84 -11.54 -12.91 11.55
CA ASP A 84 -11.86 -13.70 12.73
C ASP A 84 -10.85 -13.48 13.88
N PRO A 85 -10.81 -12.27 14.47
CA PRO A 85 -9.91 -11.97 15.58
C PRO A 85 -10.13 -12.87 16.80
N ALA A 86 -11.38 -13.22 17.09
CA ALA A 86 -11.72 -14.08 18.22
C ALA A 86 -11.19 -15.51 18.00
N GLY A 87 -11.38 -16.08 16.82
CA GLY A 87 -10.83 -17.40 16.45
C GLY A 87 -9.30 -17.41 16.47
N CYS A 88 -8.66 -16.32 16.01
CA CYS A 88 -7.21 -16.19 16.08
C CYS A 88 -6.71 -16.15 17.54
N ALA A 89 -7.37 -15.37 18.41
CA ALA A 89 -7.04 -15.31 19.85
C ALA A 89 -7.22 -16.68 20.52
N GLY A 90 -8.29 -17.41 20.19
CA GLY A 90 -8.50 -18.79 20.64
C GLY A 90 -7.36 -19.71 20.21
N ALA A 91 -6.94 -19.62 18.96
CA ALA A 91 -5.81 -20.41 18.43
C ALA A 91 -4.46 -20.06 19.10
N VAL A 92 -4.25 -18.78 19.48
CA VAL A 92 -3.09 -18.36 20.30
C VAL A 92 -3.15 -18.99 21.69
N ALA A 93 -4.31 -18.96 22.34
CA ALA A 93 -4.49 -19.57 23.67
C ALA A 93 -4.27 -21.10 23.64
N GLU A 94 -4.76 -21.79 22.59
CA GLU A 94 -4.51 -23.21 22.37
C GLU A 94 -3.02 -23.49 22.15
N LEU A 95 -2.35 -22.67 21.35
CA LEU A 95 -0.89 -22.77 21.14
C LEU A 95 -0.15 -22.63 22.46
N ALA A 96 -0.45 -21.61 23.26
CA ALA A 96 0.15 -21.39 24.56
C ALA A 96 -0.08 -22.58 25.51
N GLY A 97 -1.30 -23.14 25.52
CA GLY A 97 -1.64 -24.34 26.29
C GLY A 97 -0.78 -25.56 25.90
N ARG A 98 -0.56 -25.79 24.59
CA ARG A 98 0.33 -26.84 24.10
C ARG A 98 1.78 -26.64 24.53
N LEU A 99 2.23 -25.38 24.62
CA LEU A 99 3.59 -25.02 25.04
C LEU A 99 3.73 -24.95 26.58
N GLY A 100 2.64 -25.09 27.34
CA GLY A 100 2.65 -24.96 28.81
C GLY A 100 2.91 -23.54 29.30
N LEU A 101 2.56 -22.51 28.50
CA LEU A 101 2.84 -21.11 28.78
C LEU A 101 1.59 -20.37 29.30
N PRO A 102 1.68 -19.63 30.42
CA PRO A 102 0.59 -18.75 30.88
C PRO A 102 0.62 -17.47 30.03
N VAL A 103 -0.40 -17.23 29.22
CA VAL A 103 -0.50 -16.05 28.35
C VAL A 103 -1.85 -15.38 28.52
N LYS A 104 -1.87 -14.05 28.54
CA LYS A 104 -3.09 -13.25 28.49
C LYS A 104 -3.30 -12.77 27.06
N VAL A 105 -4.35 -13.26 26.42
CA VAL A 105 -4.65 -12.95 25.03
C VAL A 105 -5.85 -12.02 24.93
N ALA A 106 -5.63 -10.86 24.32
CA ALA A 106 -6.72 -9.96 23.97
C ALA A 106 -7.00 -9.98 22.48
N HIS A 107 -8.25 -9.70 22.12
CA HIS A 107 -8.59 -9.41 20.73
C HIS A 107 -9.50 -8.19 20.61
N VAL A 108 -9.42 -7.54 19.46
CA VAL A 108 -10.22 -6.36 19.10
C VAL A 108 -11.17 -6.74 17.97
N THR A 109 -12.45 -6.39 18.15
CA THR A 109 -13.53 -6.56 17.16
C THR A 109 -14.26 -5.25 16.95
N GLY A 110 -15.24 -5.23 16.04
CA GLY A 110 -16.07 -4.06 15.73
C GLY A 110 -15.67 -3.35 14.44
N ASP A 111 -14.69 -3.87 13.73
CA ASP A 111 -14.33 -3.46 12.39
C ASP A 111 -15.25 -4.05 11.30
N ASP A 112 -15.86 -5.21 11.55
CA ASP A 112 -16.74 -5.90 10.60
C ASP A 112 -18.10 -5.20 10.48
N LEU A 113 -18.37 -4.61 9.33
CA LEU A 113 -19.60 -3.93 8.95
C LEU A 113 -20.41 -4.71 7.89
N SER A 114 -20.12 -5.98 7.64
CA SER A 114 -20.81 -6.79 6.63
C SER A 114 -22.32 -6.94 6.87
N GLY A 115 -22.77 -6.76 8.13
CA GLY A 115 -24.19 -6.75 8.51
C GLY A 115 -24.85 -5.36 8.51
N HIS A 116 -24.13 -4.30 8.17
CA HIS A 116 -24.64 -2.93 8.16
C HIS A 116 -25.15 -2.55 6.76
N ASP A 117 -26.10 -1.61 6.74
CA ASP A 117 -26.55 -1.00 5.48
C ASP A 117 -25.46 -0.03 4.96
N LEU A 118 -24.83 -0.41 3.86
CA LEU A 118 -23.81 0.39 3.17
C LEU A 118 -24.34 0.99 1.85
N ASP A 119 -25.63 0.86 1.55
CA ASP A 119 -26.23 1.34 0.27
C ASP A 119 -26.11 2.86 0.11
N GLY A 120 -26.03 3.60 1.21
CA GLY A 120 -25.83 5.05 1.21
C GLY A 120 -24.38 5.51 1.13
N ALA A 121 -23.41 4.59 1.18
CA ALA A 121 -21.99 4.90 1.24
C ALA A 121 -21.34 4.78 -0.16
N PRO A 122 -21.04 5.91 -0.86
CA PRO A 122 -20.50 5.88 -2.22
C PRO A 122 -19.04 5.43 -2.23
N ASN A 123 -18.61 4.91 -3.37
CA ASN A 123 -17.21 4.67 -3.62
C ASN A 123 -16.41 5.98 -3.58
N LEU A 124 -15.30 6.00 -2.85
CA LEU A 124 -14.46 7.20 -2.69
C LEU A 124 -13.80 7.66 -4.00
N ASP A 125 -13.50 6.72 -4.91
CA ASP A 125 -12.81 7.03 -6.15
C ASP A 125 -13.78 7.41 -7.28
N THR A 126 -14.99 6.79 -7.32
CA THR A 126 -15.92 6.94 -8.46
C THR A 126 -17.24 7.62 -8.12
N GLY A 127 -17.57 7.74 -6.83
CA GLY A 127 -18.87 8.26 -6.38
C GLY A 127 -20.07 7.32 -6.64
N GLU A 128 -19.83 6.12 -7.18
CA GLU A 128 -20.87 5.16 -7.51
C GLU A 128 -21.45 4.49 -6.25
N ARG A 129 -22.64 3.91 -6.37
CA ARG A 129 -23.25 3.09 -5.32
C ARG A 129 -22.74 1.66 -5.38
N LEU A 130 -22.66 0.98 -4.22
CA LEU A 130 -22.24 -0.42 -4.15
C LEU A 130 -23.14 -1.31 -5.01
N PRO A 131 -22.59 -2.01 -6.02
CA PRO A 131 -23.42 -2.71 -7.02
C PRO A 131 -23.84 -4.12 -6.59
N ALA A 132 -23.27 -4.66 -5.50
CA ALA A 132 -23.51 -6.03 -5.05
C ALA A 132 -23.34 -6.15 -3.54
N ALA A 133 -23.90 -7.22 -2.95
CA ALA A 133 -23.70 -7.53 -1.55
C ALA A 133 -22.21 -7.71 -1.23
N PRO A 134 -21.73 -7.15 -0.11
CA PRO A 134 -20.34 -7.26 0.28
C PRO A 134 -19.98 -8.71 0.66
N LEU A 135 -18.81 -9.15 0.24
CA LEU A 135 -18.15 -10.36 0.75
C LEU A 135 -17.43 -10.08 2.07
N THR A 136 -16.85 -8.88 2.19
CA THR A 136 -16.28 -8.31 3.42
C THR A 136 -16.52 -6.81 3.43
N ALA A 137 -16.67 -6.23 4.63
CA ALA A 137 -16.75 -4.79 4.83
C ALA A 137 -16.10 -4.48 6.17
N ASN A 138 -14.90 -3.94 6.17
CA ASN A 138 -14.14 -3.73 7.40
C ASN A 138 -13.71 -2.27 7.53
N ALA A 139 -14.09 -1.64 8.66
CA ALA A 139 -13.64 -0.31 9.02
C ALA A 139 -12.18 -0.35 9.49
N TYR A 140 -11.42 0.69 9.17
CA TYR A 140 -10.06 0.84 9.68
C TYR A 140 -10.11 1.44 11.08
N LEU A 141 -9.89 0.61 12.11
CA LEU A 141 -9.83 1.06 13.50
C LEU A 141 -8.48 1.71 13.82
N GLY A 142 -8.42 2.48 14.90
CA GLY A 142 -7.20 3.11 15.39
C GLY A 142 -6.44 2.30 16.45
N GLY A 143 -5.43 2.96 17.07
CA GLY A 143 -4.57 2.36 18.09
C GLY A 143 -5.18 2.28 19.49
N ARG A 144 -6.24 3.04 19.80
CA ARG A 144 -6.83 3.11 21.16
C ARG A 144 -7.31 1.77 21.71
N PRO A 145 -8.00 0.91 20.94
CA PRO A 145 -8.39 -0.42 21.41
C PRO A 145 -7.18 -1.30 21.74
N ILE A 146 -6.09 -1.18 20.98
CA ILE A 146 -4.83 -1.88 21.25
C ILE A 146 -4.25 -1.41 22.59
N ALA A 147 -4.21 -0.08 22.81
CA ALA A 147 -3.74 0.50 24.07
C ALA A 147 -4.58 0.05 25.27
N ALA A 148 -5.90 -0.03 25.13
CA ALA A 148 -6.79 -0.53 26.18
C ALA A 148 -6.49 -2.00 26.53
N ALA A 149 -6.30 -2.86 25.53
CA ALA A 149 -5.92 -4.26 25.73
C ALA A 149 -4.58 -4.40 26.48
N LEU A 150 -3.56 -3.64 26.07
CA LEU A 150 -2.24 -3.62 26.72
C LEU A 150 -2.31 -3.10 28.15
N SER A 151 -3.12 -2.05 28.41
CA SER A 151 -3.34 -1.50 29.74
C SER A 151 -4.05 -2.47 30.68
N ALA A 152 -4.91 -3.34 30.15
CA ALA A 152 -5.55 -4.43 30.89
C ALA A 152 -4.59 -5.61 31.18
N GLY A 153 -3.35 -5.52 30.69
CA GLY A 153 -2.30 -6.50 30.96
C GLY A 153 -2.19 -7.62 29.93
N ALA A 154 -2.73 -7.46 28.72
CA ALA A 154 -2.55 -8.44 27.66
C ALA A 154 -1.05 -8.63 27.32
N ASP A 155 -0.66 -9.86 27.02
CA ASP A 155 0.65 -10.24 26.50
C ASP A 155 0.63 -10.29 24.97
N VAL A 156 -0.49 -10.76 24.41
CA VAL A 156 -0.74 -10.81 22.98
C VAL A 156 -2.04 -10.09 22.67
N VAL A 157 -2.01 -9.16 21.72
CA VAL A 157 -3.18 -8.43 21.20
C VAL A 157 -3.35 -8.76 19.73
N VAL A 158 -4.49 -9.32 19.36
CA VAL A 158 -4.87 -9.65 18.00
C VAL A 158 -6.02 -8.77 17.56
N THR A 159 -5.92 -8.15 16.39
CA THR A 159 -6.99 -7.30 15.85
C THR A 159 -7.53 -7.82 14.52
N GLY A 160 -8.72 -7.39 14.13
CA GLY A 160 -9.18 -7.36 12.76
C GLY A 160 -8.54 -6.20 11.99
N ARG A 161 -9.31 -5.53 11.12
CA ARG A 161 -8.76 -4.42 10.34
C ARG A 161 -8.58 -3.18 11.21
N VAL A 162 -7.34 -2.80 11.36
CA VAL A 162 -6.90 -1.52 11.90
C VAL A 162 -6.11 -0.79 10.82
N THR A 163 -5.83 0.50 10.99
CA THR A 163 -4.78 1.14 10.19
C THR A 163 -3.44 0.48 10.49
N ASP A 164 -2.61 0.28 9.50
CA ASP A 164 -1.35 -0.46 9.64
C ASP A 164 -0.44 0.22 10.68
N ALA A 165 -0.43 1.55 10.69
CA ALA A 165 0.27 2.36 11.70
C ALA A 165 -0.30 2.21 13.14
N ALA A 166 -1.55 1.73 13.32
CA ALA A 166 -2.13 1.52 14.65
C ALA A 166 -1.34 0.49 15.48
N LEU A 167 -0.61 -0.41 14.82
CA LEU A 167 0.27 -1.39 15.46
C LEU A 167 1.46 -0.74 16.18
N VAL A 168 1.79 0.52 15.86
CA VAL A 168 2.78 1.36 16.56
C VAL A 168 2.09 2.40 17.44
N THR A 169 1.03 3.03 16.94
CA THR A 169 0.28 4.06 17.68
C THR A 169 -0.35 3.50 18.96
N GLY A 170 -0.92 2.28 18.92
CA GLY A 170 -1.49 1.62 20.09
C GLY A 170 -0.48 1.41 21.23
N PRO A 171 0.65 0.75 20.99
CA PRO A 171 1.75 0.67 21.96
C PRO A 171 2.25 2.04 22.46
N GLY A 172 2.33 3.05 21.58
CA GLY A 172 2.70 4.42 21.96
C GLY A 172 1.71 5.04 22.94
N ILE A 173 0.40 4.95 22.66
CA ILE A 173 -0.68 5.41 23.56
C ILE A 173 -0.57 4.69 24.92
N TRP A 174 -0.43 3.36 24.90
CA TRP A 174 -0.26 2.56 26.13
C TRP A 174 0.94 3.00 26.96
N ARG A 175 2.09 3.20 26.34
CA ARG A 175 3.35 3.49 27.01
C ARG A 175 3.41 4.90 27.59
N TYR A 176 2.85 5.87 26.88
CA TYR A 176 3.01 7.30 27.19
C TYR A 176 1.73 7.97 27.68
N GLY A 177 0.59 7.27 27.64
CA GLY A 177 -0.70 7.80 28.08
C GLY A 177 -1.23 8.95 27.22
N TRP A 178 -0.93 8.96 25.93
CA TRP A 178 -1.38 10.02 25.03
C TRP A 178 -2.91 10.12 24.98
N ARG A 179 -3.40 11.34 25.12
CA ARG A 179 -4.84 11.68 25.06
C ARG A 179 -5.25 11.96 23.59
N PRO A 180 -6.56 12.03 23.31
CA PRO A 180 -7.05 12.38 21.98
C PRO A 180 -6.50 13.71 21.42
N GLY A 181 -6.22 14.71 22.27
CA GLY A 181 -5.69 16.01 21.89
C GLY A 181 -4.17 16.07 21.69
N ASP A 182 -3.42 15.00 21.98
CA ASP A 182 -1.97 14.98 21.84
C ASP A 182 -1.57 14.70 20.37
N HIS A 183 -2.12 15.52 19.44
CA HIS A 183 -2.12 15.26 18.00
C HIS A 183 -0.72 15.11 17.41
N ASP A 184 0.26 15.92 17.84
CA ASP A 184 1.62 15.86 17.29
C ASP A 184 2.30 14.52 17.65
N ALA A 185 2.13 14.04 18.89
CA ALA A 185 2.69 12.77 19.33
C ALA A 185 2.02 11.58 18.63
N LEU A 186 0.70 11.62 18.50
CA LEU A 186 -0.06 10.62 17.73
C LEU A 186 0.37 10.61 16.27
N ALA A 187 0.51 11.77 15.63
CA ALA A 187 0.94 11.88 14.23
C ALA A 187 2.37 11.35 14.03
N GLY A 188 3.28 11.62 14.98
CA GLY A 188 4.63 11.07 14.95
C GLY A 188 4.64 9.54 14.99
N SER A 189 3.78 8.94 15.85
CA SER A 189 3.64 7.49 15.93
C SER A 189 3.02 6.88 14.66
N VAL A 190 2.07 7.57 14.02
CA VAL A 190 1.50 7.17 12.73
C VAL A 190 2.58 7.16 11.65
N VAL A 191 3.41 8.20 11.57
CA VAL A 191 4.53 8.25 10.61
C VAL A 191 5.53 7.14 10.86
N ALA A 192 5.88 6.87 12.13
CA ALA A 192 6.78 5.77 12.49
C ALA A 192 6.21 4.41 12.09
N GLY A 193 4.91 4.19 12.36
CA GLY A 193 4.19 2.98 11.97
C GLY A 193 4.16 2.78 10.47
N HIS A 194 3.81 3.83 9.71
CA HIS A 194 3.81 3.81 8.26
C HIS A 194 5.18 3.45 7.64
N VAL A 195 6.29 3.86 8.27
CA VAL A 195 7.62 3.50 7.79
C VAL A 195 7.92 2.01 8.01
N ILE A 196 7.55 1.42 9.16
CA ILE A 196 7.95 0.05 9.49
C ILE A 196 6.94 -1.02 9.09
N GLU A 197 5.69 -0.67 8.77
CA GLU A 197 4.60 -1.62 8.49
C GLU A 197 4.94 -2.62 7.38
N CYS A 198 5.59 -2.16 6.31
CA CYS A 198 5.98 -2.96 5.17
C CYS A 198 7.30 -3.74 5.37
N GLY A 199 7.73 -3.96 6.61
CA GLY A 199 8.88 -4.80 6.94
C GLY A 199 10.18 -4.34 6.29
N CYS A 200 10.85 -5.26 5.61
CA CYS A 200 12.17 -5.02 5.02
C CYS A 200 12.23 -3.88 3.99
N GLN A 201 11.10 -3.30 3.57
CA GLN A 201 11.14 -2.13 2.68
C GLN A 201 11.78 -0.91 3.38
N ALA A 202 11.56 -0.74 4.68
CA ALA A 202 12.21 0.33 5.46
C ALA A 202 13.73 0.15 5.58
N THR A 203 14.21 -1.08 5.37
CA THR A 203 15.63 -1.43 5.47
C THR A 203 16.28 -1.72 4.10
N GLY A 204 15.68 -1.21 3.03
CA GLY A 204 16.24 -1.25 1.67
C GLY A 204 15.63 -2.26 0.72
N GLY A 205 14.66 -3.07 1.17
CA GLY A 205 13.84 -3.90 0.29
C GLY A 205 13.11 -3.04 -0.74
N ASN A 206 13.17 -3.41 -2.02
CA ASN A 206 12.56 -2.65 -3.13
C ASN A 206 13.04 -1.19 -3.26
N TYR A 207 14.20 -0.85 -2.70
CA TYR A 207 14.78 0.49 -2.80
C TYR A 207 15.31 0.76 -4.20
N ALA A 208 14.98 1.94 -4.76
CA ALA A 208 15.36 2.31 -6.12
C ALA A 208 16.86 2.28 -6.39
N PHE A 209 17.68 2.58 -5.38
CA PHE A 209 19.14 2.46 -5.45
C PHE A 209 19.63 1.19 -4.74
N PHE A 210 19.04 0.05 -5.08
CA PHE A 210 19.30 -1.23 -4.42
C PHE A 210 20.79 -1.66 -4.42
N GLY A 211 21.58 -1.18 -5.40
CA GLY A 211 23.03 -1.42 -5.43
C GLY A 211 23.82 -0.78 -4.26
N GLU A 212 23.20 0.18 -3.54
CA GLU A 212 23.79 0.81 -2.35
C GLU A 212 23.46 0.02 -1.06
N VAL A 213 22.55 -0.96 -1.12
CA VAL A 213 22.08 -1.71 0.03
C VAL A 213 22.98 -2.93 0.27
N PRO A 214 23.73 -2.98 1.37
CA PRO A 214 24.61 -4.11 1.65
C PRO A 214 23.78 -5.34 2.01
N ASP A 215 24.20 -6.49 1.52
CA ASP A 215 23.61 -7.80 1.82
C ASP A 215 22.07 -7.82 1.78
N LEU A 216 21.51 -7.30 0.68
CA LEU A 216 20.05 -7.19 0.49
C LEU A 216 19.36 -8.57 0.54
N ALA A 217 20.05 -9.65 0.18
CA ALA A 217 19.53 -11.02 0.24
C ALA A 217 19.19 -11.45 1.69
N HIS A 218 19.89 -10.89 2.68
CA HIS A 218 19.64 -11.15 4.10
C HIS A 218 19.14 -9.89 4.84
N CYS A 219 18.27 -9.13 4.16
CA CYS A 219 17.72 -7.89 4.68
C CYS A 219 17.03 -8.11 6.03
N GLY A 220 17.46 -7.37 7.05
CA GLY A 220 16.88 -7.40 8.39
C GLY A 220 15.57 -6.60 8.44
N PHE A 221 14.66 -6.99 9.34
CA PHE A 221 13.45 -6.24 9.60
C PHE A 221 13.75 -4.93 10.36
N PRO A 222 12.90 -3.90 10.19
CA PRO A 222 13.06 -2.65 10.91
C PRO A 222 12.54 -2.73 12.34
N LEU A 223 13.06 -1.83 13.16
CA LEU A 223 12.47 -1.47 14.44
C LEU A 223 12.44 0.07 14.58
N VAL A 224 11.53 0.55 15.39
CA VAL A 224 11.41 1.96 15.75
C VAL A 224 11.69 2.16 17.23
N GLU A 225 12.50 3.15 17.54
CA GLU A 225 12.69 3.70 18.89
C GLU A 225 11.79 4.93 19.01
N LEU A 226 10.61 4.76 19.60
CA LEU A 226 9.58 5.79 19.73
C LEU A 226 9.75 6.56 21.04
N GLU A 227 9.64 7.90 20.99
CA GLU A 227 9.74 8.78 22.16
C GLU A 227 8.36 9.34 22.57
N SER A 228 8.30 9.90 23.78
CA SER A 228 7.04 10.41 24.36
C SER A 228 6.43 11.60 23.63
N ASP A 229 7.23 12.34 22.88
CA ASP A 229 6.81 13.46 22.03
C ASP A 229 6.38 13.03 20.61
N GLY A 230 6.38 11.72 20.32
CA GLY A 230 6.10 11.14 19.01
C GLY A 230 7.28 11.15 18.05
N SER A 231 8.42 11.78 18.38
CA SER A 231 9.61 11.63 17.56
C SER A 231 10.13 10.19 17.66
N SER A 232 10.84 9.74 16.61
CA SER A 232 11.30 8.35 16.56
C SER A 232 12.63 8.20 15.84
N VAL A 233 13.28 7.06 16.04
CA VAL A 233 14.43 6.64 15.25
C VAL A 233 14.11 5.31 14.60
N ILE A 234 14.19 5.28 13.27
CA ILE A 234 14.10 4.03 12.50
C ILE A 234 15.49 3.41 12.46
N THR A 235 15.54 2.12 12.76
CA THR A 235 16.79 1.36 12.79
C THR A 235 16.53 -0.13 12.51
N LYS A 236 17.56 -0.96 12.60
CA LYS A 236 17.52 -2.43 12.52
C LYS A 236 18.48 -3.06 13.50
N HIS A 237 18.37 -4.36 13.76
CA HIS A 237 19.34 -5.04 14.61
C HIS A 237 20.75 -5.05 13.99
N PRO A 238 21.79 -4.86 14.79
CA PRO A 238 23.17 -4.96 14.33
C PRO A 238 23.48 -6.32 13.70
N GLY A 239 24.34 -6.34 12.68
CA GLY A 239 24.77 -7.57 12.03
C GLY A 239 23.77 -8.14 11.01
N THR A 240 22.62 -7.51 10.80
CA THR A 240 21.67 -7.90 9.73
C THR A 240 21.98 -7.14 8.44
N GLY A 241 21.66 -7.76 7.28
CA GLY A 241 21.73 -7.09 5.98
C GLY A 241 20.73 -5.93 5.87
N GLY A 242 20.78 -5.22 4.76
CA GLY A 242 19.93 -4.05 4.53
C GLY A 242 20.59 -2.72 4.97
N LEU A 243 19.88 -1.63 4.72
CA LEU A 243 20.32 -0.25 4.97
C LEU A 243 19.17 0.59 5.50
N VAL A 244 19.36 1.28 6.62
CA VAL A 244 18.46 2.34 7.08
C VAL A 244 19.12 3.69 6.84
N SER A 245 18.62 4.40 5.85
CA SER A 245 19.09 5.72 5.43
C SER A 245 17.94 6.69 5.25
N VAL A 246 18.23 7.99 5.18
CA VAL A 246 17.23 8.99 4.81
C VAL A 246 16.54 8.59 3.51
N GLY A 247 17.27 8.03 2.54
CA GLY A 247 16.70 7.59 1.26
C GLY A 247 15.72 6.42 1.40
N THR A 248 16.05 5.37 2.18
CA THR A 248 15.14 4.22 2.37
C THR A 248 13.89 4.59 3.17
N VAL A 249 14.04 5.47 4.17
CA VAL A 249 12.91 6.01 4.94
C VAL A 249 12.04 6.91 4.07
N THR A 250 12.63 7.79 3.24
CA THR A 250 11.88 8.62 2.29
C THR A 250 11.10 7.77 1.29
N ALA A 251 11.72 6.71 0.75
CA ALA A 251 11.05 5.79 -0.16
C ALA A 251 9.79 5.18 0.46
N GLN A 252 9.84 4.81 1.75
CA GLN A 252 8.70 4.25 2.45
C GLN A 252 7.66 5.32 2.82
N LEU A 253 8.09 6.53 3.19
CA LEU A 253 7.17 7.66 3.44
C LEU A 253 6.34 8.04 2.21
N LEU A 254 6.89 7.86 1.01
CA LEU A 254 6.22 8.17 -0.25
C LEU A 254 5.37 6.99 -0.79
N TYR A 255 5.41 5.84 -0.14
CA TYR A 255 4.70 4.65 -0.57
C TYR A 255 3.26 4.66 -0.06
N GLU A 256 2.30 4.42 -0.95
CA GLU A 256 0.86 4.31 -0.65
C GLU A 256 0.23 5.56 0.02
N ILE A 257 0.80 6.74 -0.16
CA ILE A 257 0.19 7.99 0.29
C ILE A 257 -0.58 8.68 -0.86
N ALA A 258 -1.62 9.44 -0.50
CA ALA A 258 -2.30 10.35 -1.43
C ALA A 258 -1.76 11.78 -1.24
N SER A 259 -2.38 12.58 -0.41
CA SER A 259 -1.97 13.94 -0.11
C SER A 259 -1.00 14.02 1.07
N PRO A 260 -0.32 15.15 1.27
CA PRO A 260 0.51 15.39 2.46
C PRO A 260 -0.27 15.33 3.78
N ARG A 261 -1.58 15.53 3.75
CA ARG A 261 -2.48 15.29 4.89
C ARG A 261 -2.91 13.82 4.85
N TYR A 262 -2.39 13.04 5.77
CA TYR A 262 -2.64 11.59 5.89
C TYR A 262 -3.68 11.33 6.98
N PRO A 263 -4.97 11.16 6.61
CA PRO A 263 -6.04 10.99 7.58
C PRO A 263 -6.05 9.58 8.16
N GLY A 264 -6.19 9.49 9.46
CA GLY A 264 -6.36 8.25 10.20
C GLY A 264 -7.41 8.41 11.31
N PRO A 265 -7.84 7.30 11.93
CA PRO A 265 -8.87 7.31 12.99
C PRO A 265 -8.40 7.97 14.29
N ASP A 266 -7.10 8.01 14.55
CA ASP A 266 -6.54 8.63 15.75
C ASP A 266 -6.11 10.08 15.53
N VAL A 267 -5.71 10.45 14.30
CA VAL A 267 -5.13 11.75 13.96
C VAL A 267 -4.98 11.89 12.44
N VAL A 268 -4.96 13.13 11.94
CA VAL A 268 -4.45 13.43 10.59
C VAL A 268 -2.97 13.80 10.71
N ALA A 269 -2.08 12.98 10.16
CA ALA A 269 -0.64 13.27 10.17
C ALA A 269 -0.23 14.15 8.98
N ARG A 270 0.61 15.18 9.23
CA ARG A 270 1.10 16.13 8.25
C ARG A 270 2.48 15.72 7.75
N PHE A 271 2.53 15.04 6.60
CA PHE A 271 3.78 14.55 5.98
C PHE A 271 4.68 15.69 5.47
N ASP A 272 4.11 16.83 5.14
CA ASP A 272 4.82 18.05 4.75
C ASP A 272 5.56 18.75 5.90
N THR A 273 5.44 18.25 7.13
CA THR A 273 6.14 18.78 8.30
C THR A 273 7.27 17.86 8.80
N ILE A 274 7.38 16.66 8.26
CA ILE A 274 8.38 15.65 8.64
C ILE A 274 9.79 16.20 8.43
N ARG A 275 10.66 15.94 9.40
CA ARG A 275 12.11 16.18 9.31
C ARG A 275 12.84 14.86 9.49
N LEU A 276 13.76 14.58 8.57
CA LEU A 276 14.60 13.40 8.60
C LEU A 276 16.05 13.79 8.87
N GLU A 277 16.71 13.04 9.74
CA GLU A 277 18.12 13.23 10.08
C GLU A 277 18.84 11.89 10.20
N GLN A 278 19.93 11.72 9.45
CA GLN A 278 20.81 10.55 9.62
C GLN A 278 21.65 10.74 10.88
N GLN A 279 21.36 10.02 11.96
CA GLN A 279 22.10 10.11 13.23
C GLN A 279 23.34 9.23 13.31
N GLY A 280 23.50 8.32 12.36
CA GLY A 280 24.59 7.37 12.29
C GLY A 280 24.25 6.23 11.33
N PRO A 281 25.13 5.23 11.16
CA PRO A 281 24.85 4.06 10.34
C PRO A 281 23.54 3.39 10.79
N ASP A 282 22.65 3.13 9.85
CA ASP A 282 21.34 2.47 10.06
C ASP A 282 20.47 3.14 11.15
N ARG A 283 20.55 4.47 11.30
CA ARG A 283 19.76 5.21 12.28
C ARG A 283 19.26 6.51 11.68
N VAL A 284 17.94 6.60 11.42
CA VAL A 284 17.29 7.79 10.88
C VAL A 284 16.28 8.33 11.88
N ARG A 285 16.49 9.55 12.35
CA ARG A 285 15.55 10.26 13.20
C ARG A 285 14.43 10.87 12.36
N ILE A 286 13.19 10.67 12.82
CA ILE A 286 11.98 11.32 12.34
C ILE A 286 11.50 12.27 13.44
N SER A 287 11.29 13.54 13.09
CA SER A 287 10.83 14.56 14.04
C SER A 287 10.02 15.65 13.35
N GLY A 288 9.44 16.56 14.13
CA GLY A 288 8.72 17.73 13.61
C GLY A 288 7.34 17.42 13.02
N VAL A 289 6.88 16.21 13.15
CA VAL A 289 5.55 15.79 12.64
C VAL A 289 4.46 16.56 13.38
N ARG A 290 3.56 17.19 12.62
CA ARG A 290 2.38 17.85 13.16
C ARG A 290 1.15 16.98 12.94
N GLY A 291 0.23 17.05 13.90
CA GLY A 291 -1.05 16.38 13.86
C GLY A 291 -2.21 17.36 13.82
N GLU A 292 -3.30 16.95 13.17
CA GLU A 292 -4.59 17.63 13.20
C GLU A 292 -5.64 16.67 13.79
N ALA A 293 -6.78 17.19 14.25
CA ALA A 293 -7.87 16.35 14.72
C ALA A 293 -8.26 15.29 13.67
N PRO A 294 -8.58 14.05 14.08
CA PRO A 294 -9.04 13.03 13.15
C PRO A 294 -10.35 13.44 12.48
N PRO A 295 -10.66 12.91 11.28
CA PRO A 295 -11.95 13.12 10.64
C PRO A 295 -13.08 12.47 11.46
N ASP A 296 -14.30 12.97 11.27
CA ASP A 296 -15.53 12.40 11.83
C ASP A 296 -16.03 11.14 11.10
N THR A 297 -15.25 10.66 10.12
CA THR A 297 -15.54 9.48 9.31
C THR A 297 -14.40 8.48 9.39
N LEU A 298 -14.74 7.19 9.22
CA LEU A 298 -13.77 6.10 9.06
C LEU A 298 -13.83 5.52 7.66
N LYS A 299 -12.66 5.20 7.12
CA LYS A 299 -12.55 4.44 5.88
C LYS A 299 -13.02 3.00 6.12
N VAL A 300 -13.78 2.47 5.16
CA VAL A 300 -14.21 1.08 5.12
C VAL A 300 -13.72 0.43 3.83
N ALA A 301 -13.03 -0.69 3.97
CA ALA A 301 -12.65 -1.54 2.87
C ALA A 301 -13.77 -2.56 2.61
N VAL A 302 -14.50 -2.38 1.53
CA VAL A 302 -15.51 -3.34 1.09
C VAL A 302 -14.94 -4.17 -0.05
N ASN A 303 -15.15 -5.48 -0.02
CA ASN A 303 -14.88 -6.36 -1.14
C ASN A 303 -16.14 -7.08 -1.57
N TYR A 304 -16.38 -7.21 -2.87
CA TYR A 304 -17.43 -8.03 -3.43
C TYR A 304 -16.93 -8.86 -4.63
N VAL A 305 -17.69 -9.87 -5.03
CA VAL A 305 -17.35 -10.70 -6.20
C VAL A 305 -17.72 -9.94 -7.47
N GLY A 306 -16.71 -9.62 -8.28
CA GLY A 306 -16.87 -8.84 -9.52
C GLY A 306 -17.27 -9.67 -10.74
N GLY A 307 -17.18 -11.00 -10.63
CA GLY A 307 -17.42 -11.93 -11.73
C GLY A 307 -16.28 -12.96 -11.84
N TYR A 308 -16.06 -13.44 -13.06
CA TYR A 308 -15.05 -14.46 -13.37
C TYR A 308 -14.09 -13.94 -14.42
N ARG A 309 -12.83 -14.32 -14.31
CA ARG A 309 -11.74 -13.94 -15.20
C ARG A 309 -10.99 -15.16 -15.70
N ASN A 310 -10.58 -15.13 -16.96
CA ASN A 310 -9.67 -16.08 -17.56
C ASN A 310 -8.65 -15.35 -18.44
N THR A 311 -7.43 -15.80 -18.43
CA THR A 311 -6.33 -15.20 -19.20
C THR A 311 -5.58 -16.30 -19.95
N MET A 312 -5.38 -16.07 -21.25
CA MET A 312 -4.51 -16.90 -22.09
C MET A 312 -3.36 -16.05 -22.62
N THR A 313 -2.16 -16.61 -22.59
CA THR A 313 -0.96 -15.94 -23.09
C THR A 313 -0.33 -16.78 -24.21
N MET A 314 -0.23 -16.19 -25.37
CA MET A 314 0.42 -16.77 -26.56
C MET A 314 1.76 -16.10 -26.80
N VAL A 315 2.72 -16.85 -27.30
CA VAL A 315 4.04 -16.31 -27.66
C VAL A 315 4.15 -16.14 -29.17
N LEU A 316 4.59 -14.96 -29.54
CA LEU A 316 4.84 -14.58 -30.93
C LEU A 316 6.34 -14.44 -31.13
N THR A 317 6.89 -15.06 -32.17
CA THR A 317 8.34 -15.05 -32.42
C THR A 317 8.66 -14.71 -33.89
N GLY A 318 9.83 -14.12 -34.09
CA GLY A 318 10.40 -13.82 -35.41
C GLY A 318 9.86 -12.53 -36.03
N LEU A 319 9.47 -12.58 -37.30
CA LEU A 319 9.01 -11.43 -38.08
C LEU A 319 7.50 -11.21 -37.89
N GLU A 320 7.04 -9.99 -38.20
CA GLU A 320 5.63 -9.63 -38.33
C GLU A 320 4.81 -9.84 -37.07
N ILE A 321 5.37 -9.49 -35.90
CA ILE A 321 4.76 -9.70 -34.58
C ILE A 321 3.34 -9.11 -34.49
N GLU A 322 3.16 -7.87 -34.97
CA GLU A 322 1.85 -7.19 -34.95
C GLU A 322 0.84 -7.86 -35.88
N ALA A 323 1.27 -8.34 -37.05
CA ALA A 323 0.39 -9.06 -37.98
C ALA A 323 -0.05 -10.40 -37.37
N LYS A 324 0.86 -11.12 -36.73
CA LYS A 324 0.57 -12.36 -35.99
C LYS A 324 -0.39 -12.10 -34.83
N ALA A 325 -0.20 -11.01 -34.09
CA ALA A 325 -1.10 -10.62 -32.99
C ALA A 325 -2.52 -10.30 -33.48
N ARG A 326 -2.66 -9.61 -34.61
CA ARG A 326 -3.95 -9.37 -35.24
C ARG A 326 -4.61 -10.67 -35.69
N LEU A 327 -3.90 -11.52 -36.43
CA LEU A 327 -4.41 -12.81 -36.89
C LEU A 327 -4.87 -13.71 -35.74
N ALA A 328 -4.09 -13.78 -34.65
CA ALA A 328 -4.47 -14.53 -33.47
C ALA A 328 -5.78 -14.05 -32.86
N GLN A 329 -5.94 -12.73 -32.73
CA GLN A 329 -7.16 -12.12 -32.22
C GLN A 329 -8.35 -12.39 -33.15
N GLU A 330 -8.21 -12.18 -34.46
CA GLU A 330 -9.26 -12.49 -35.45
C GLU A 330 -9.69 -13.94 -35.38
N ALA A 331 -8.73 -14.87 -35.26
CA ALA A 331 -9.02 -16.29 -35.14
C ALA A 331 -9.76 -16.64 -33.84
N ILE A 332 -9.42 -16.03 -32.72
CA ILE A 332 -10.13 -16.22 -31.44
C ILE A 332 -11.56 -15.66 -31.53
N TRP A 333 -11.68 -14.39 -31.95
CA TRP A 333 -12.97 -13.70 -31.95
C TRP A 333 -13.94 -14.18 -33.03
N SER A 334 -13.46 -14.92 -34.04
CA SER A 334 -14.33 -15.64 -34.98
C SER A 334 -15.02 -16.86 -34.36
N ARG A 335 -14.50 -17.39 -33.24
CA ARG A 335 -15.05 -18.54 -32.54
C ARG A 335 -15.92 -18.14 -31.35
N VAL A 336 -15.50 -17.10 -30.64
CA VAL A 336 -16.22 -16.54 -29.51
C VAL A 336 -16.26 -15.02 -29.68
N PRO A 337 -17.47 -14.41 -29.89
CA PRO A 337 -17.55 -12.97 -30.17
C PRO A 337 -16.99 -12.14 -29.01
N ARG A 338 -16.10 -11.20 -29.32
CA ARG A 338 -15.44 -10.33 -28.34
C ARG A 338 -16.46 -9.54 -27.51
N GLU A 339 -17.50 -9.04 -28.17
CA GLU A 339 -18.61 -8.26 -27.61
C GLU A 339 -19.53 -9.07 -26.69
N SER A 340 -19.40 -10.39 -26.68
CA SER A 340 -20.17 -11.23 -25.75
C SER A 340 -19.68 -11.17 -24.32
N PHE A 341 -18.46 -10.67 -24.07
CA PHE A 341 -17.87 -10.54 -22.74
C PHE A 341 -18.12 -9.15 -22.17
N ASP A 342 -18.30 -9.05 -20.86
CA ASP A 342 -18.43 -7.78 -20.14
C ASP A 342 -17.17 -6.90 -20.33
N ARG A 343 -16.00 -7.54 -20.34
CA ARG A 343 -14.72 -6.87 -20.58
C ARG A 343 -13.70 -7.80 -21.23
N VAL A 344 -13.00 -7.24 -22.21
CA VAL A 344 -11.86 -7.88 -22.87
C VAL A 344 -10.67 -6.95 -22.81
N ASP A 345 -9.55 -7.47 -22.34
CA ASP A 345 -8.26 -6.78 -22.30
C ASP A 345 -7.24 -7.55 -23.16
N VAL A 346 -6.55 -6.86 -24.03
CA VAL A 346 -5.53 -7.45 -24.93
C VAL A 346 -4.27 -6.63 -24.83
N GLU A 347 -3.20 -7.29 -24.41
CA GLU A 347 -1.89 -6.69 -24.22
C GLU A 347 -0.84 -7.41 -25.08
N LEU A 348 -0.10 -6.63 -25.89
CA LEU A 348 1.06 -7.11 -26.63
C LEU A 348 2.34 -6.57 -26.00
N THR A 349 3.10 -7.43 -25.33
CA THR A 349 4.31 -7.06 -24.61
C THR A 349 5.54 -7.61 -25.32
N PRO A 350 6.37 -6.76 -25.96
CA PRO A 350 7.65 -7.17 -26.55
C PRO A 350 8.62 -7.64 -25.46
N LEU A 351 9.30 -8.75 -25.69
CA LEU A 351 10.38 -9.26 -24.83
C LEU A 351 11.72 -8.80 -25.40
N GLY A 352 12.51 -8.09 -24.60
CA GLY A 352 13.85 -7.62 -24.98
C GLY A 352 13.88 -6.30 -25.75
N ALA A 353 12.78 -5.61 -25.92
CA ALA A 353 12.78 -4.24 -26.46
C ALA A 353 13.11 -3.24 -25.34
N THR A 354 14.21 -2.53 -25.46
CA THR A 354 14.40 -1.25 -24.77
C THR A 354 13.38 -0.26 -25.33
N ALA A 355 12.75 0.53 -24.49
CA ALA A 355 11.67 1.49 -24.67
C ALA A 355 11.24 1.84 -26.12
N PRO A 356 9.93 1.97 -26.41
CA PRO A 356 9.45 2.31 -27.75
C PRO A 356 10.13 3.58 -28.26
N GLN A 357 10.83 3.48 -29.38
CA GLN A 357 11.30 4.66 -30.11
C GLN A 357 10.18 5.14 -31.04
N PRO A 358 9.93 6.45 -31.18
CA PRO A 358 8.85 6.97 -32.01
C PRO A 358 8.87 6.53 -33.48
N ASP A 359 10.06 6.16 -34.01
CA ASP A 359 10.29 5.72 -35.39
C ASP A 359 10.70 4.24 -35.49
N ALA A 360 10.19 3.40 -34.56
CA ALA A 360 10.63 2.02 -34.49
C ALA A 360 10.23 1.21 -35.72
N ALA A 361 11.21 0.49 -36.27
CA ALA A 361 10.96 -0.60 -37.20
C ALA A 361 9.99 -1.63 -36.63
N PRO A 362 9.25 -2.40 -37.46
CA PRO A 362 8.32 -3.43 -36.97
C PRO A 362 8.97 -4.34 -35.94
N LEU A 363 8.22 -4.70 -34.90
CA LEU A 363 8.71 -5.58 -33.83
C LEU A 363 9.23 -6.89 -34.42
N THR A 364 10.49 -7.15 -34.18
CA THR A 364 11.15 -8.43 -34.48
C THR A 364 11.65 -9.04 -33.18
N GLY A 365 11.66 -10.38 -33.08
CA GLY A 365 12.12 -11.07 -31.88
C GLY A 365 11.00 -11.87 -31.20
N THR A 366 10.73 -11.61 -29.95
CA THR A 366 9.70 -12.33 -29.19
C THR A 366 8.76 -11.35 -28.49
N ALA A 367 7.46 -11.63 -28.49
CA ALA A 367 6.46 -10.89 -27.74
C ALA A 367 5.43 -11.82 -27.08
N LEU A 368 4.79 -11.34 -26.04
CA LEU A 368 3.66 -12.01 -25.41
C LEU A 368 2.36 -11.32 -25.86
N LEU A 369 1.44 -12.09 -26.40
CA LEU A 369 0.05 -11.66 -26.61
C LEU A 369 -0.79 -12.25 -25.48
N ARG A 370 -1.19 -11.38 -24.55
CA ARG A 370 -2.00 -11.71 -23.41
C ARG A 370 -3.43 -11.26 -23.67
N VAL A 371 -4.37 -12.22 -23.61
CA VAL A 371 -5.79 -11.97 -23.79
C VAL A 371 -6.50 -12.33 -22.50
N THR A 372 -7.16 -11.36 -21.88
CA THR A 372 -7.93 -11.53 -20.66
C THR A 372 -9.39 -11.24 -20.95
N VAL A 373 -10.28 -12.17 -20.58
CA VAL A 373 -11.74 -11.98 -20.64
C VAL A 373 -12.31 -11.98 -19.24
N MET A 374 -13.30 -11.13 -19.01
CA MET A 374 -14.03 -11.02 -17.74
C MET A 374 -15.53 -11.01 -18.05
N ASP A 375 -16.30 -11.79 -17.27
CA ASP A 375 -17.75 -11.91 -17.44
C ASP A 375 -18.41 -12.35 -16.13
N ALA A 376 -19.67 -11.99 -15.93
CA ALA A 376 -20.45 -12.48 -14.80
C ALA A 376 -20.74 -14.00 -14.94
N ASP A 377 -20.80 -14.52 -16.16
CA ASP A 377 -20.99 -15.95 -16.42
C ASP A 377 -19.64 -16.69 -16.47
N ARG A 378 -19.43 -17.55 -15.45
CA ARG A 378 -18.24 -18.41 -15.36
C ARG A 378 -18.03 -19.28 -16.60
N LYS A 379 -19.10 -19.80 -17.22
CA LYS A 379 -18.98 -20.70 -18.37
C LYS A 379 -18.45 -19.96 -19.60
N LYS A 380 -18.91 -18.72 -19.81
CA LYS A 380 -18.44 -17.85 -20.89
C LYS A 380 -16.95 -17.53 -20.72
N ALA A 381 -16.57 -16.97 -19.57
CA ALA A 381 -15.17 -16.64 -19.29
C ALA A 381 -14.26 -17.87 -19.14
N GLY A 382 -14.83 -19.07 -18.88
CA GLY A 382 -14.11 -20.29 -18.63
C GLY A 382 -13.66 -21.02 -19.90
N ARG A 383 -14.07 -22.28 -19.98
CA ARG A 383 -13.65 -23.18 -21.07
C ARG A 383 -14.10 -22.72 -22.45
N ALA A 384 -15.22 -22.02 -22.56
CA ALA A 384 -15.65 -21.48 -23.86
C ALA A 384 -14.58 -20.58 -24.48
N PHE A 385 -13.99 -19.68 -23.68
CA PHE A 385 -12.88 -18.82 -24.11
C PHE A 385 -11.57 -19.59 -24.32
N SER A 386 -11.11 -20.36 -23.32
CA SER A 386 -9.80 -21.02 -23.44
C SER A 386 -9.77 -22.08 -24.53
N SER A 387 -10.90 -22.78 -24.79
CA SER A 387 -11.02 -23.71 -25.92
C SER A 387 -10.95 -22.98 -27.26
N ALA A 388 -11.60 -21.81 -27.40
CA ALA A 388 -11.50 -21.01 -28.62
C ALA A 388 -10.05 -20.63 -28.96
N VAL A 389 -9.21 -20.33 -27.93
CA VAL A 389 -7.78 -20.09 -28.13
C VAL A 389 -7.06 -21.37 -28.58
N VAL A 390 -7.31 -22.50 -27.94
CA VAL A 390 -6.66 -23.78 -28.26
C VAL A 390 -6.99 -24.26 -29.67
N GLU A 391 -8.23 -24.08 -30.10
CA GLU A 391 -8.69 -24.43 -31.47
C GLU A 391 -7.94 -23.68 -32.57
N THR A 392 -7.30 -22.55 -32.25
CA THR A 392 -6.46 -21.82 -33.22
C THR A 392 -5.07 -22.47 -33.41
N GLY A 393 -4.69 -23.45 -32.59
CA GLY A 393 -3.33 -23.97 -32.50
C GLY A 393 -2.73 -24.49 -33.80
N LEU A 394 -3.54 -25.05 -34.70
CA LEU A 394 -3.10 -25.56 -36.01
C LEU A 394 -3.56 -24.67 -37.18
N ALA A 395 -4.31 -23.60 -36.90
CA ALA A 395 -4.91 -22.70 -37.89
C ALA A 395 -4.66 -21.22 -37.57
N SER A 396 -3.44 -20.90 -37.09
CA SER A 396 -3.03 -19.56 -36.70
C SER A 396 -1.71 -19.18 -37.37
N TYR A 397 -0.92 -18.33 -36.74
CA TYR A 397 0.37 -17.86 -37.24
C TYR A 397 1.49 -18.93 -37.11
N PRO A 398 2.57 -18.85 -37.93
CA PRO A 398 3.70 -19.76 -37.81
C PRO A 398 4.43 -19.59 -36.47
N GLY A 399 4.73 -20.73 -35.81
CA GLY A 399 5.38 -20.72 -34.50
C GLY A 399 4.42 -20.51 -33.32
N PHE A 400 3.13 -20.81 -33.49
CA PHE A 400 2.13 -20.70 -32.42
C PHE A 400 2.43 -21.62 -31.23
N TYR A 401 2.49 -21.05 -30.03
CA TYR A 401 2.43 -21.82 -28.77
C TYR A 401 1.93 -20.94 -27.62
N GLY A 402 1.36 -21.56 -26.60
CA GLY A 402 0.91 -20.90 -25.37
C GLY A 402 1.87 -21.13 -24.21
N LEU A 403 1.90 -20.21 -23.24
CA LEU A 403 2.72 -20.36 -22.04
C LEU A 403 2.09 -21.28 -21.00
N THR A 404 0.77 -21.31 -20.91
CA THR A 404 0.05 -22.06 -19.88
C THR A 404 -0.99 -22.98 -20.53
N PRO A 405 -1.31 -24.12 -19.92
CA PRO A 405 -2.46 -24.93 -20.34
C PRO A 405 -3.75 -24.12 -20.27
N PRO A 406 -4.76 -24.45 -21.11
CA PRO A 406 -6.05 -23.79 -21.04
C PRO A 406 -6.73 -24.04 -19.70
N GLY A 407 -7.01 -22.97 -18.97
CA GLY A 407 -7.65 -22.95 -17.67
C GLY A 407 -9.17 -22.76 -17.73
N ASP A 408 -9.81 -22.94 -16.59
CA ASP A 408 -11.17 -22.48 -16.33
C ASP A 408 -11.13 -21.05 -15.75
N ALA A 409 -12.26 -20.34 -15.77
CA ALA A 409 -12.35 -19.04 -15.16
C ALA A 409 -12.30 -19.11 -13.63
N SER A 410 -11.60 -18.17 -13.04
CA SER A 410 -11.54 -17.97 -11.58
C SER A 410 -12.34 -16.73 -11.17
N PRO A 411 -13.01 -16.76 -10.01
CA PRO A 411 -13.66 -15.57 -9.50
C PRO A 411 -12.61 -14.50 -9.15
N TYR A 412 -12.96 -13.24 -9.34
CA TYR A 412 -12.15 -12.11 -8.89
C TYR A 412 -12.97 -11.20 -7.97
N GLY A 413 -12.28 -10.61 -6.99
CA GLY A 413 -12.86 -9.59 -6.11
C GLY A 413 -12.71 -8.20 -6.67
N VAL A 414 -13.59 -7.31 -6.25
CA VAL A 414 -13.51 -5.87 -6.48
C VAL A 414 -13.36 -5.19 -5.13
N TYR A 415 -12.38 -4.31 -5.04
CA TYR A 415 -12.19 -3.44 -3.89
C TYR A 415 -13.04 -2.18 -4.03
N TRP A 416 -13.74 -1.83 -2.96
CA TRP A 416 -14.67 -0.70 -2.93
C TRP A 416 -14.42 0.12 -1.65
N PRO A 417 -13.61 1.16 -1.72
CA PRO A 417 -13.38 2.04 -0.58
C PRO A 417 -14.58 2.96 -0.38
N THR A 418 -15.00 3.12 0.88
CA THR A 418 -16.04 4.07 1.26
C THR A 418 -15.75 4.70 2.62
N LEU A 419 -16.55 5.69 3.01
CA LEU A 419 -16.53 6.30 4.34
C LEU A 419 -17.84 6.06 5.05
N VAL A 420 -17.76 5.86 6.36
CA VAL A 420 -18.92 5.85 7.26
C VAL A 420 -18.68 6.82 8.41
N PRO A 421 -19.73 7.39 9.03
CA PRO A 421 -19.56 8.18 10.26
C PRO A 421 -18.83 7.37 11.33
N ALA A 422 -17.83 7.95 11.99
CA ALA A 422 -17.02 7.26 12.98
C ALA A 422 -17.85 6.71 14.15
N GLU A 423 -18.92 7.39 14.52
CA GLU A 423 -19.87 6.99 15.56
C GLU A 423 -20.63 5.69 15.27
N THR A 424 -20.71 5.27 13.99
CA THR A 424 -21.35 3.99 13.62
C THR A 424 -20.47 2.78 13.89
N VAL A 425 -19.16 3.01 14.13
CA VAL A 425 -18.17 1.95 14.33
C VAL A 425 -17.76 1.89 15.80
N ARG A 426 -18.09 0.80 16.47
CA ARG A 426 -17.75 0.61 17.88
C ARG A 426 -16.71 -0.49 18.04
N ALA A 427 -15.46 -0.11 18.30
CA ALA A 427 -14.43 -1.06 18.66
C ALA A 427 -14.73 -1.69 20.02
N ARG A 428 -14.52 -3.01 20.13
CA ARG A 428 -14.72 -3.79 21.36
C ARG A 428 -13.44 -4.55 21.67
N VAL A 429 -13.04 -4.51 22.92
CA VAL A 429 -11.82 -5.19 23.39
C VAL A 429 -12.20 -6.34 24.30
N TRP A 430 -11.60 -7.48 24.07
CA TRP A 430 -11.83 -8.70 24.84
C TRP A 430 -10.50 -9.18 25.41
N LEU A 431 -10.49 -9.57 26.67
CA LEU A 431 -9.34 -10.18 27.35
C LEU A 431 -9.78 -11.51 27.98
N ASP A 432 -9.13 -12.60 27.60
CA ASP A 432 -9.43 -13.95 28.09
C ASP A 432 -10.95 -14.27 28.04
N GLY A 433 -11.62 -13.89 26.95
CA GLY A 433 -13.04 -14.13 26.71
C GLY A 433 -14.01 -13.20 27.43
N ARG A 434 -13.53 -12.18 28.14
CA ARG A 434 -14.35 -11.15 28.77
C ARG A 434 -14.23 -9.83 28.04
N GLU A 435 -15.35 -9.19 27.70
CA GLU A 435 -15.35 -7.84 27.17
C GLU A 435 -14.87 -6.88 28.26
N LEU A 436 -13.90 -6.04 27.91
CA LEU A 436 -13.48 -4.93 28.75
C LEU A 436 -14.48 -3.77 28.58
N ASP A 437 -14.71 -3.01 29.64
CA ASP A 437 -15.42 -1.73 29.49
C ASP A 437 -14.70 -0.90 28.43
N GLY A 438 -15.41 -0.60 27.35
CA GLY A 438 -14.80 -0.04 26.16
C GLY A 438 -14.09 1.29 26.45
N PRO A 439 -13.06 1.66 25.68
CA PRO A 439 -12.56 3.02 25.71
C PRO A 439 -13.75 3.94 25.38
N GLU A 440 -13.95 4.97 26.18
CA GLU A 440 -14.96 5.99 25.88
C GLU A 440 -14.77 6.46 24.43
N PRO A 441 -15.86 6.62 23.65
CA PRO A 441 -15.75 7.19 22.30
C PRO A 441 -14.98 8.51 22.42
N ALA A 442 -14.03 8.72 21.51
CA ALA A 442 -13.20 9.91 21.52
C ALA A 442 -14.08 11.15 21.52
N GLY A 443 -14.13 11.82 22.68
CA GLY A 443 -14.55 13.18 22.87
C GLY A 443 -15.99 13.54 22.54
N THR A 444 -16.79 13.63 23.59
CA THR A 444 -17.69 14.76 23.74
C THR A 444 -17.57 15.27 25.17
N GLU A 445 -16.48 15.98 25.47
CA GLU A 445 -16.68 17.14 26.33
C GLU A 445 -17.51 18.12 25.49
N PRO A 446 -18.73 18.49 25.94
CA PRO A 446 -19.46 19.52 25.26
C PRO A 446 -18.64 20.81 25.42
N ALA A 447 -18.04 21.28 24.32
CA ALA A 447 -17.55 22.65 24.25
C ALA A 447 -18.74 23.52 24.68
N ARG A 448 -18.62 24.22 25.81
CA ARG A 448 -19.51 25.32 26.17
C ARG A 448 -19.38 26.36 25.06
N LEU A 449 -20.23 26.25 24.05
CA LEU A 449 -20.41 27.29 23.06
C LEU A 449 -21.13 28.44 23.78
N GLU A 450 -20.41 29.52 24.00
CA GLU A 450 -21.02 30.82 24.15
C GLU A 450 -21.87 31.12 22.90
N PRO A 451 -23.07 31.68 23.01
CA PRO A 451 -23.97 31.88 21.88
C PRO A 451 -23.49 33.08 21.05
N GLY A 452 -22.88 32.81 19.91
CA GLY A 452 -22.39 33.74 18.93
C GLY A 452 -22.36 33.16 17.54
N GLU A 453 -23.41 33.49 16.77
CA GLU A 453 -23.50 33.49 15.30
C GLU A 453 -23.17 32.21 14.52
N ARG A 454 -24.23 31.51 14.10
CA ARG A 454 -24.23 30.46 13.10
C ARG A 454 -24.17 31.07 11.70
N GLU A 455 -23.12 30.75 10.96
CA GLU A 455 -23.23 30.63 9.50
C GLU A 455 -23.17 29.19 9.05
N PRO A 456 -23.98 28.76 8.08
CA PRO A 456 -23.99 27.37 7.62
C PRO A 456 -22.87 27.17 6.60
N GLY A 457 -21.80 26.54 7.02
CA GLY A 457 -20.71 26.10 6.12
C GLY A 457 -21.11 24.83 5.38
N GLY A 458 -21.72 24.98 4.22
CA GLY A 458 -21.83 23.91 3.23
C GLY A 458 -20.45 23.59 2.66
N LEU A 459 -20.11 22.31 2.60
CA LEU A 459 -18.95 21.82 1.84
C LEU A 459 -19.21 22.05 0.35
N GLU A 460 -18.71 23.17 -0.16
CA GLU A 460 -18.56 23.36 -1.61
C GLU A 460 -17.25 22.68 -2.06
N PRO A 461 -17.23 22.04 -3.25
CA PRO A 461 -16.02 21.48 -3.82
C PRO A 461 -15.03 22.61 -4.12
N GLY A 462 -13.80 22.43 -3.67
CA GLY A 462 -12.73 23.42 -3.72
C GLY A 462 -12.58 24.12 -5.06
N ARG A 463 -12.96 25.37 -5.09
CA ARG A 463 -12.80 26.28 -6.23
C ARG A 463 -11.33 26.57 -6.41
N ARG A 464 -10.80 26.21 -7.57
CA ARG A 464 -9.45 26.57 -8.05
C ARG A 464 -9.26 28.08 -7.93
N THR A 465 -8.30 28.51 -7.14
CA THR A 465 -7.75 29.87 -7.27
C THR A 465 -6.52 29.78 -8.18
N HIS A 466 -6.67 30.15 -9.44
CA HIS A 466 -5.57 30.57 -10.27
C HIS A 466 -5.02 31.87 -9.70
N GLY A 467 -3.96 31.79 -8.94
CA GLY A 467 -3.14 32.93 -8.61
C GLY A 467 -2.14 33.15 -9.74
N GLU A 468 -2.50 33.96 -10.71
CA GLU A 468 -1.52 34.55 -11.62
C GLU A 468 -0.56 35.41 -10.79
N ARG A 469 0.65 34.91 -10.56
CA ARG A 469 1.79 35.76 -10.20
C ARG A 469 2.50 36.12 -11.50
N GLU A 470 2.42 37.37 -11.86
CA GLU A 470 3.26 37.95 -12.90
C GLU A 470 4.74 37.69 -12.59
N PRO A 471 5.54 37.28 -13.58
CA PRO A 471 6.98 37.12 -13.40
C PRO A 471 7.62 38.50 -13.31
N GLY A 472 8.10 38.84 -12.10
CA GLY A 472 9.00 39.98 -11.93
C GLY A 472 10.23 39.81 -12.81
N GLY A 473 10.42 40.70 -13.76
CA GLY A 473 11.57 40.71 -14.66
C GLY A 473 12.87 40.85 -13.87
N LEU A 474 13.72 39.86 -13.98
CA LEU A 474 15.14 39.97 -13.71
C LEU A 474 15.80 40.16 -15.07
N GLU A 475 16.49 41.31 -15.22
CA GLU A 475 17.32 41.59 -16.39
C GLU A 475 18.38 40.52 -16.59
N PRO A 476 18.74 40.16 -17.83
CA PRO A 476 19.76 39.14 -18.11
C PRO A 476 21.13 39.70 -17.73
N GLY A 477 21.69 39.22 -16.63
CA GLY A 477 23.11 39.35 -16.31
C GLY A 477 23.92 38.54 -17.30
N ASP A 478 24.81 39.24 -17.98
CA ASP A 478 25.74 38.74 -18.98
C ASP A 478 26.74 37.72 -18.38
N GLY A 479 26.91 36.61 -19.06
CA GLY A 479 28.11 35.75 -18.95
C GLY A 479 28.13 34.69 -17.88
N THR A 480 27.42 33.55 -18.05
CA THR A 480 27.80 32.30 -17.41
C THR A 480 27.92 31.19 -18.47
N HIS A 481 29.00 30.42 -18.37
CA HIS A 481 29.15 29.14 -19.06
C HIS A 481 27.92 28.28 -18.82
N GLY A 482 27.06 28.13 -19.80
CA GLY A 482 25.84 27.33 -19.71
C GLY A 482 26.21 25.92 -19.25
N ASP A 483 25.64 25.51 -18.14
CA ASP A 483 25.79 24.15 -17.60
C ASP A 483 25.31 23.18 -18.69
N ARG A 484 26.26 22.44 -19.32
CA ARG A 484 25.94 21.54 -20.43
C ARG A 484 25.09 20.39 -19.85
N ALA A 485 23.86 20.26 -20.30
CA ALA A 485 23.02 19.13 -19.97
C ALA A 485 23.61 17.83 -20.57
N ALA A 486 23.38 16.73 -19.86
CA ALA A 486 23.65 15.39 -20.35
C ALA A 486 22.33 14.62 -20.47
N ARG A 487 22.09 14.01 -21.64
CA ARG A 487 20.91 13.16 -21.84
C ARG A 487 21.15 11.82 -21.18
N THR A 488 20.50 11.58 -20.05
CA THR A 488 20.67 10.36 -19.25
C THR A 488 19.35 9.93 -18.61
N ALA A 489 19.29 8.71 -18.07
CA ALA A 489 18.11 8.19 -17.38
C ALA A 489 17.82 9.03 -16.13
N LEU A 490 16.53 9.33 -15.88
CA LEU A 490 16.08 10.03 -14.67
C LEU A 490 16.56 9.32 -13.40
N GLY A 491 16.58 7.98 -13.42
CA GLY A 491 17.05 7.16 -12.29
C GLY A 491 18.52 7.34 -11.89
N THR A 492 19.31 8.11 -12.67
CA THR A 492 20.69 8.48 -12.30
C THR A 492 20.70 9.37 -11.05
N ILE A 493 19.74 10.27 -10.90
CA ILE A 493 19.65 11.18 -9.74
C ILE A 493 18.37 10.98 -8.92
N MET A 494 17.35 10.33 -9.49
CA MET A 494 16.01 10.24 -8.93
C MET A 494 15.71 8.82 -8.43
N GLY A 495 15.29 8.69 -7.20
CA GLY A 495 14.59 7.51 -6.69
C GLY A 495 13.09 7.59 -6.99
N ALA A 496 12.44 6.44 -7.12
CA ALA A 496 11.01 6.36 -7.26
C ALA A 496 10.45 5.16 -6.50
N ARG A 497 9.22 5.31 -6.00
CA ARG A 497 8.45 4.26 -5.37
C ARG A 497 7.00 4.36 -5.82
N SER A 498 6.41 3.26 -6.24
CA SER A 498 5.03 3.25 -6.69
C SER A 498 4.27 2.04 -6.14
N GLY A 499 2.96 2.17 -6.06
CA GLY A 499 2.07 1.13 -5.57
C GLY A 499 0.61 1.44 -5.84
N ASP A 500 -0.24 0.51 -5.46
CA ASP A 500 -1.68 0.67 -5.55
C ASP A 500 -2.25 1.53 -4.40
N LYS A 501 -3.34 2.21 -4.71
CA LYS A 501 -4.17 2.96 -3.78
C LYS A 501 -5.63 2.75 -4.19
N GLY A 502 -6.18 1.56 -3.91
CA GLY A 502 -7.49 1.17 -4.42
C GLY A 502 -7.50 1.03 -5.94
N GLY A 503 -8.35 1.81 -6.63
CA GLY A 503 -8.40 1.89 -8.09
C GLY A 503 -7.33 2.80 -8.70
N ASN A 504 -6.61 3.55 -7.87
CA ASN A 504 -5.61 4.54 -8.25
C ASN A 504 -4.20 3.98 -8.09
N ALA A 505 -3.20 4.66 -8.65
CA ALA A 505 -1.80 4.38 -8.38
C ALA A 505 -1.14 5.58 -7.70
N ASN A 506 -0.31 5.30 -6.69
CA ASN A 506 0.61 6.25 -6.08
C ASN A 506 1.98 6.14 -6.74
N LEU A 507 2.63 7.27 -7.00
CA LEU A 507 3.99 7.37 -7.50
C LEU A 507 4.73 8.48 -6.77
N GLY A 508 5.54 8.10 -5.79
CA GLY A 508 6.48 8.98 -5.11
C GLY A 508 7.82 9.01 -5.81
N VAL A 509 8.39 10.19 -5.99
CA VAL A 509 9.74 10.39 -6.54
C VAL A 509 10.52 11.34 -5.65
N TRP A 510 11.81 11.11 -5.48
CA TRP A 510 12.67 11.93 -4.62
C TRP A 510 14.08 12.06 -5.18
N VAL A 511 14.77 13.07 -4.73
CA VAL A 511 16.18 13.32 -5.02
C VAL A 511 16.94 13.62 -3.73
N ARG A 512 18.27 13.73 -3.81
CA ARG A 512 19.15 13.80 -2.63
C ARG A 512 19.44 15.21 -2.15
N THR A 513 19.39 16.21 -3.05
CA THR A 513 19.77 17.58 -2.70
C THR A 513 18.67 18.58 -3.06
N ALA A 514 18.71 19.75 -2.44
CA ALA A 514 17.78 20.83 -2.71
C ALA A 514 17.88 21.34 -4.17
N GLU A 515 19.10 21.36 -4.74
CA GLU A 515 19.34 21.78 -6.11
C GLU A 515 18.71 20.80 -7.10
N GLN A 516 18.89 19.47 -6.85
CA GLN A 516 18.23 18.43 -7.63
C GLN A 516 16.70 18.55 -7.51
N PHE A 517 16.18 18.86 -6.31
CA PHE A 517 14.74 19.05 -6.12
C PHE A 517 14.19 20.25 -6.86
N ALA A 518 14.89 21.37 -6.85
CA ALA A 518 14.49 22.58 -7.62
C ALA A 518 14.39 22.27 -9.12
N TRP A 519 15.34 21.50 -9.66
CA TRP A 519 15.28 21.03 -11.05
C TRP A 519 14.13 20.04 -11.26
N LEU A 520 14.01 19.02 -10.41
CA LEU A 520 12.99 17.97 -10.53
C LEU A 520 11.58 18.56 -10.49
N SER A 521 11.32 19.47 -9.55
CA SER A 521 10.00 20.11 -9.38
C SER A 521 9.61 20.94 -10.62
N GLY A 522 10.56 21.59 -11.27
CA GLY A 522 10.33 22.30 -12.53
C GLY A 522 10.23 21.37 -13.75
N HIS A 523 10.95 20.25 -13.76
CA HIS A 523 11.02 19.32 -14.87
C HIS A 523 9.84 18.34 -14.93
N LEU A 524 9.46 17.76 -13.78
CA LEU A 524 8.47 16.69 -13.73
C LEU A 524 7.06 17.24 -13.39
N THR A 525 6.50 17.98 -14.34
CA THR A 525 5.09 18.43 -14.30
C THR A 525 4.14 17.27 -14.58
N VAL A 526 2.83 17.46 -14.37
CA VAL A 526 1.80 16.46 -14.71
C VAL A 526 1.81 16.14 -16.19
N GLU A 527 1.96 17.16 -17.05
CA GLU A 527 2.04 17.02 -18.51
C GLU A 527 3.27 16.20 -18.89
N ARG A 528 4.41 16.51 -18.27
CA ARG A 528 5.66 15.78 -18.52
C ARG A 528 5.58 14.33 -18.05
N LEU A 529 4.91 14.08 -16.93
CA LEU A 529 4.67 12.70 -16.45
C LEU A 529 3.84 11.89 -17.47
N ARG A 530 2.79 12.49 -18.07
CA ARG A 530 1.98 11.84 -19.10
C ARG A 530 2.78 11.50 -20.36
N GLU A 531 3.70 12.38 -20.76
CA GLU A 531 4.60 12.12 -21.89
C GLU A 531 5.56 10.95 -21.59
N LEU A 532 6.13 10.93 -20.39
CA LEU A 532 7.09 9.92 -19.98
C LEU A 532 6.45 8.56 -19.70
N LEU A 533 5.19 8.55 -19.22
CA LEU A 533 4.42 7.35 -18.89
C LEU A 533 3.12 7.30 -19.70
N PRO A 534 3.13 6.80 -20.95
CA PRO A 534 1.94 6.77 -21.82
C PRO A 534 0.74 6.03 -21.21
N ALA A 535 0.96 5.11 -20.28
CA ALA A 535 -0.11 4.42 -19.55
C ALA A 535 -0.98 5.36 -18.71
N THR A 536 -0.52 6.57 -18.43
CA THR A 536 -1.24 7.61 -17.68
C THR A 536 -1.96 8.62 -18.58
N ALA A 537 -1.83 8.48 -19.91
CA ALA A 537 -2.46 9.39 -20.86
C ALA A 537 -3.99 9.40 -20.68
N GLY A 538 -4.57 10.59 -20.63
CA GLY A 538 -6.01 10.77 -20.46
C GLY A 538 -6.55 10.54 -19.04
N LEU A 539 -5.70 10.14 -18.08
CA LEU A 539 -6.09 9.99 -16.68
C LEU A 539 -5.93 11.31 -15.93
N GLU A 540 -6.75 11.51 -14.91
CA GLU A 540 -6.56 12.58 -13.94
C GLU A 540 -5.36 12.25 -13.05
N ILE A 541 -4.52 13.26 -12.77
CA ILE A 541 -3.32 13.09 -11.95
C ILE A 541 -3.23 14.27 -11.00
N ASP A 542 -3.22 13.97 -9.70
CA ASP A 542 -2.85 14.93 -8.68
C ASP A 542 -1.34 14.92 -8.49
N ARG A 543 -0.77 16.10 -8.25
CA ARG A 543 0.62 16.27 -7.88
C ARG A 543 0.73 17.02 -6.57
N PHE A 544 1.56 16.52 -5.66
CA PHE A 544 1.87 17.11 -4.37
C PHE A 544 3.36 17.31 -4.22
N ASP A 545 3.79 18.51 -3.89
CA ASP A 545 5.18 18.84 -3.62
C ASP A 545 5.47 18.64 -2.12
N LEU A 546 6.55 17.92 -1.82
CA LEU A 546 7.05 17.65 -0.48
C LEU A 546 8.51 18.14 -0.37
N PRO A 547 8.72 19.48 -0.35
CA PRO A 547 10.07 20.06 -0.35
C PRO A 547 10.87 19.68 0.88
N ASN A 548 10.22 19.40 2.01
CA ASN A 548 10.83 18.90 3.23
C ASN A 548 11.49 17.53 3.08
N LEU A 549 11.07 16.74 2.08
CA LEU A 549 11.60 15.41 1.73
C LEU A 549 12.37 15.42 0.39
N HIS A 550 12.53 16.57 -0.25
CA HIS A 550 13.02 16.72 -1.63
C HIS A 550 12.27 15.79 -2.60
N ALA A 551 10.95 15.74 -2.49
CA ALA A 551 10.12 14.75 -3.14
C ALA A 551 8.87 15.35 -3.80
N LEU A 552 8.36 14.63 -4.80
CA LEU A 552 7.04 14.83 -5.39
C LEU A 552 6.23 13.55 -5.20
N ASN A 553 4.95 13.69 -4.95
CA ASN A 553 4.02 12.57 -4.93
C ASN A 553 2.93 12.77 -5.98
N PHE A 554 2.67 11.75 -6.78
CA PHE A 554 1.61 11.73 -7.78
C PHE A 554 0.57 10.68 -7.44
N VAL A 555 -0.70 11.02 -7.63
CA VAL A 555 -1.81 10.07 -7.59
C VAL A 555 -2.41 10.00 -8.97
N VAL A 556 -2.32 8.85 -9.62
CA VAL A 556 -2.87 8.60 -10.95
C VAL A 556 -4.22 7.92 -10.80
N HIS A 557 -5.30 8.67 -11.00
CA HIS A 557 -6.65 8.21 -10.78
C HIS A 557 -7.07 7.18 -11.82
N GLY A 558 -7.70 6.09 -11.36
CA GLY A 558 -8.28 5.06 -12.21
C GLY A 558 -7.28 4.19 -12.97
N LEU A 559 -5.96 4.31 -12.76
CA LEU A 559 -4.96 3.51 -13.49
C LEU A 559 -5.17 2.00 -13.30
N LEU A 560 -5.61 1.58 -12.13
CA LEU A 560 -5.85 0.17 -11.78
C LEU A 560 -7.33 -0.24 -11.91
N GLY A 561 -8.19 0.71 -12.31
CA GLY A 561 -9.61 0.48 -12.49
C GLY A 561 -10.32 0.14 -11.19
N ARG A 562 -10.85 -1.09 -11.07
CA ARG A 562 -11.61 -1.56 -9.89
C ARG A 562 -10.74 -2.24 -8.83
N GLY A 563 -9.46 -1.84 -8.73
CA GLY A 563 -8.49 -2.33 -7.76
C GLY A 563 -7.68 -3.55 -8.24
N VAL A 564 -6.67 -3.90 -7.47
CA VAL A 564 -5.62 -4.90 -7.78
C VAL A 564 -6.21 -6.24 -8.25
N ALA A 565 -7.15 -6.80 -7.48
CA ALA A 565 -7.72 -8.12 -7.77
C ALA A 565 -8.57 -8.14 -9.05
N ALA A 566 -9.13 -6.99 -9.46
CA ALA A 566 -9.94 -6.83 -10.66
C ALA A 566 -9.14 -6.31 -11.85
N SER A 567 -7.93 -5.78 -11.65
CA SER A 567 -7.12 -5.23 -12.73
C SER A 567 -6.62 -6.34 -13.67
N PRO A 568 -6.83 -6.22 -14.99
CA PRO A 568 -6.28 -7.14 -15.97
C PRO A 568 -4.84 -6.81 -16.36
N ARG A 569 -4.27 -5.69 -15.90
CA ARG A 569 -2.91 -5.23 -16.23
C ARG A 569 -1.86 -6.25 -15.82
N LEU A 570 -0.73 -6.31 -16.53
CA LEU A 570 0.43 -7.12 -16.15
C LEU A 570 0.97 -6.64 -14.79
N ASP A 571 1.14 -5.32 -14.62
CA ASP A 571 1.42 -4.68 -13.33
C ASP A 571 0.11 -4.23 -12.68
N ALA A 572 -0.61 -5.18 -12.07
CA ALA A 572 -1.90 -4.93 -11.43
C ALA A 572 -1.79 -4.08 -10.15
N GLN A 573 -0.58 -3.92 -9.60
CA GLN A 573 -0.31 -3.16 -8.38
C GLN A 573 0.46 -1.86 -8.63
N ALA A 574 0.72 -1.48 -9.89
CA ALA A 574 1.54 -0.33 -10.25
C ALA A 574 2.95 -0.33 -9.59
N LYS A 575 3.49 -1.51 -9.26
CA LYS A 575 4.81 -1.64 -8.61
C LYS A 575 5.96 -1.26 -9.54
N ALA A 576 5.80 -1.45 -10.86
CA ALA A 576 6.80 -1.15 -11.87
C ALA A 576 6.78 0.31 -12.35
N LEU A 577 5.70 1.06 -12.09
CA LEU A 577 5.48 2.41 -12.63
C LEU A 577 6.64 3.37 -12.31
N GLY A 578 7.19 3.29 -11.09
CA GLY A 578 8.36 4.07 -10.67
C GLY A 578 9.63 3.71 -11.45
N GLU A 579 9.87 2.42 -11.70
CA GLU A 579 11.03 1.97 -12.47
C GLU A 579 10.91 2.29 -13.96
N GLU A 580 9.68 2.24 -14.51
CA GLU A 580 9.43 2.74 -15.87
C GLU A 580 9.79 4.22 -16.01
N LEU A 581 9.39 5.05 -15.03
CA LEU A 581 9.75 6.48 -15.02
C LEU A 581 11.25 6.67 -14.87
N ARG A 582 11.92 5.95 -13.97
CA ARG A 582 13.38 6.04 -13.78
C ARG A 582 14.17 5.68 -15.02
N ALA A 583 13.66 4.78 -15.85
CA ALA A 583 14.29 4.40 -17.11
C ALA A 583 14.15 5.45 -18.22
N ARG A 584 13.27 6.46 -18.07
CA ARG A 584 13.11 7.53 -19.06
C ARG A 584 14.30 8.48 -19.06
N HIS A 585 14.68 8.97 -20.24
CA HIS A 585 15.81 9.89 -20.41
C HIS A 585 15.35 11.34 -20.39
N ALA A 586 16.13 12.18 -19.75
CA ALA A 586 15.97 13.63 -19.73
C ALA A 586 17.33 14.33 -19.91
N ASP A 587 17.28 15.58 -20.30
CA ASP A 587 18.48 16.44 -20.36
C ASP A 587 18.72 17.00 -18.95
N ILE A 588 19.61 16.35 -18.21
CA ILE A 588 19.93 16.70 -16.82
C ILE A 588 21.17 17.60 -16.80
N PRO A 589 21.14 18.77 -16.12
CA PRO A 589 22.32 19.59 -15.91
C PRO A 589 23.48 18.77 -15.32
N ARG A 590 24.69 18.93 -15.87
CA ARG A 590 25.85 18.14 -15.40
C ARG A 590 26.23 18.41 -13.97
N SER A 591 25.95 19.60 -13.46
CA SER A 591 26.15 19.97 -12.05
C SER A 591 25.27 19.16 -11.09
N LEU A 592 24.22 18.51 -11.57
CA LEU A 592 23.30 17.69 -10.76
C LEU A 592 23.60 16.19 -10.83
N LEU A 593 24.52 15.76 -11.72
CA LEU A 593 24.95 14.37 -11.88
C LEU A 593 26.14 14.04 -10.89
#